data_22d2644b3634144be44b7308e4db16dd
#
_entry.id   22d2644b3634144be44b7308e4db16dd
#
_cell.length_a   1.000
_cell.length_b   1.000
_cell.length_c   1.000
_cell.angle_alpha   90.00
_cell.angle_beta   90.00
_cell.angle_gamma   90.00
#
_symmetry.space_group_name_H-M   'P 1'
#
loop_
_entity.id
_entity.type
_entity.pdbx_description
1 polymer ?
#
loop_
_entity_poly.entity_id
_entity_poly.type
_entity_poly.pdbx_seq_one_letter_code
_entity_poly.pdbx_strand_id
1 'polypeptide(L)'
;MKLFLTFITFFSITTATYAAEIKLQNPAINEEAPNFKAVNSYGKIIQLSDLKGTPVILEWTNHECPYVARHYNENNMQSIQKMASNAGVIWLSIISSTPGDQGHVSPEKANELTKSRKASPSHVLIDESGEVGMLYGAKTTPHMYMIDANGILRYKGAIDDIGRGMQFFNTPLNKAINYVSSQMDQLITKQSLAINSTTAYGCSVKYNYD
;
A
#
# COMPACT_ATOMS: atom_id res chain seq x y z
N MET A 1 -33.61 17.65 -67.34
CA MET A 1 -32.56 18.04 -66.41
C MET A 1 -32.97 17.54 -65.03
N LYS A 2 -32.48 16.36 -64.62
CA LYS A 2 -32.85 15.68 -63.34
C LYS A 2 -31.80 16.04 -62.28
N LEU A 3 -32.26 16.74 -61.24
CA LEU A 3 -31.42 17.13 -60.09
C LEU A 3 -31.35 15.96 -59.11
N PHE A 4 -30.15 15.38 -58.92
CA PHE A 4 -29.90 14.40 -57.90
C PHE A 4 -29.52 15.13 -56.60
N LEU A 5 -30.36 15.00 -55.57
CA LEU A 5 -30.09 15.51 -54.23
C LEU A 5 -29.40 14.38 -53.45
N THR A 6 -28.08 14.53 -53.16
CA THR A 6 -27.33 13.58 -52.37
C THR A 6 -27.48 13.95 -50.87
N PHE A 7 -28.17 13.11 -50.11
CA PHE A 7 -28.26 13.25 -48.66
C PHE A 7 -26.96 12.69 -48.03
N ILE A 8 -26.17 13.56 -47.41
CA ILE A 8 -25.04 13.18 -46.59
C ILE A 8 -25.55 13.02 -45.14
N THR A 9 -25.68 11.78 -44.67
CA THR A 9 -25.99 11.49 -43.28
C THR A 9 -24.69 11.57 -42.44
N PHE A 10 -24.62 12.58 -41.59
CA PHE A 10 -23.57 12.65 -40.55
C PHE A 10 -23.87 11.66 -39.45
N PHE A 11 -23.03 10.62 -39.34
CA PHE A 11 -23.06 9.67 -38.24
C PHE A 11 -22.19 10.25 -37.09
N SER A 12 -22.84 10.84 -36.09
CA SER A 12 -22.15 11.30 -34.87
C SER A 12 -21.78 10.09 -34.00
N ILE A 13 -20.51 9.73 -33.99
CA ILE A 13 -19.99 8.73 -33.07
C ILE A 13 -19.80 9.42 -31.69
N THR A 14 -20.75 9.20 -30.79
CA THR A 14 -20.59 9.56 -29.37
C THR A 14 -19.69 8.52 -28.72
N THR A 15 -18.43 8.88 -28.50
CA THR A 15 -17.52 8.11 -27.63
C THR A 15 -17.95 8.31 -26.18
N ALA A 16 -18.69 7.35 -25.63
CA ALA A 16 -18.93 7.30 -24.20
C ALA A 16 -17.61 6.90 -23.52
N THR A 17 -16.93 7.86 -22.91
CA THR A 17 -15.83 7.58 -21.97
C THR A 17 -16.45 6.98 -20.71
N TYR A 18 -16.40 5.66 -20.58
CA TYR A 18 -16.67 4.99 -19.32
C TYR A 18 -15.50 5.32 -18.36
N ALA A 19 -15.73 6.24 -17.44
CA ALA A 19 -14.90 6.33 -16.25
C ALA A 19 -15.13 5.02 -15.47
N ALA A 20 -14.13 4.16 -15.41
CA ALA A 20 -14.22 2.95 -14.59
C ALA A 20 -14.30 3.41 -13.13
N GLU A 21 -15.41 3.12 -12.46
CA GLU A 21 -15.57 3.37 -11.03
C GLU A 21 -14.52 2.56 -10.28
N ILE A 22 -13.56 3.23 -9.65
CA ILE A 22 -12.48 2.58 -8.90
C ILE A 22 -13.11 2.03 -7.62
N LYS A 23 -13.33 0.71 -7.59
CA LYS A 23 -13.85 -0.01 -6.42
C LYS A 23 -12.72 -0.62 -5.60
N LEU A 24 -12.93 -0.66 -4.29
CA LEU A 24 -12.05 -1.38 -3.36
C LEU A 24 -11.93 -2.84 -3.81
N GLN A 25 -10.73 -3.25 -4.23
CA GLN A 25 -10.45 -4.61 -4.67
C GLN A 25 -10.01 -5.48 -3.48
N ASN A 26 -9.80 -6.74 -3.74
CA ASN A 26 -9.31 -7.69 -2.74
C ASN A 26 -8.39 -8.72 -3.42
N PRO A 27 -7.14 -8.34 -3.76
CA PRO A 27 -6.24 -9.22 -4.49
C PRO A 27 -6.05 -10.55 -3.76
N ALA A 28 -6.05 -11.64 -4.53
CA ALA A 28 -5.98 -12.99 -3.98
C ALA A 28 -4.55 -13.36 -3.57
N ILE A 29 -4.42 -14.13 -2.50
CA ILE A 29 -3.14 -14.70 -2.08
C ILE A 29 -2.72 -15.77 -3.08
N ASN A 30 -1.42 -15.84 -3.35
CA ASN A 30 -0.76 -16.71 -4.32
C ASN A 30 -1.05 -16.38 -5.79
N GLU A 31 -1.67 -15.23 -6.05
CA GLU A 31 -1.85 -14.67 -7.39
C GLU A 31 -0.88 -13.51 -7.63
N GLU A 32 -0.75 -13.08 -8.87
CA GLU A 32 0.06 -11.92 -9.22
C GLU A 32 -0.47 -10.67 -8.50
N ALA A 33 0.43 -9.97 -7.81
CA ALA A 33 0.09 -8.73 -7.13
C ALA A 33 -0.33 -7.67 -8.16
N PRO A 34 -1.43 -6.93 -7.94
CA PRO A 34 -1.88 -5.89 -8.86
C PRO A 34 -0.77 -4.88 -9.15
N ASN A 35 -0.46 -4.68 -10.43
CA ASN A 35 0.54 -3.70 -10.82
C ASN A 35 0.00 -2.28 -10.65
N PHE A 36 0.84 -1.38 -10.16
CA PHE A 36 0.52 0.03 -9.99
C PHE A 36 1.69 0.92 -10.38
N LYS A 37 1.39 2.20 -10.57
CA LYS A 37 2.36 3.29 -10.65
C LYS A 37 1.98 4.34 -9.62
N ALA A 38 2.97 4.83 -8.86
CA ALA A 38 2.78 5.94 -7.94
C ALA A 38 4.02 6.82 -7.89
N VAL A 39 3.85 8.09 -7.54
CA VAL A 39 4.96 9.02 -7.37
C VAL A 39 5.46 8.92 -5.94
N ASN A 40 6.77 8.79 -5.74
CA ASN A 40 7.34 8.85 -4.40
C ASN A 40 7.53 10.29 -3.94
N SER A 41 7.85 10.47 -2.65
CA SER A 41 8.07 11.77 -2.01
C SER A 41 9.25 12.59 -2.58
N TYR A 42 10.01 12.05 -3.54
CA TYR A 42 11.07 12.74 -4.28
C TYR A 42 10.70 12.98 -5.75
N GLY A 43 9.43 12.81 -6.13
CA GLY A 43 8.94 13.03 -7.49
C GLY A 43 9.27 11.92 -8.50
N LYS A 44 9.84 10.79 -8.05
CA LYS A 44 10.15 9.65 -8.93
C LYS A 44 8.95 8.72 -9.05
N ILE A 45 8.63 8.31 -10.27
CA ILE A 45 7.62 7.26 -10.53
C ILE A 45 8.20 5.91 -10.10
N ILE A 46 7.47 5.18 -9.28
CA ILE A 46 7.72 3.79 -8.87
C ILE A 46 6.61 2.94 -9.48
N GLN A 47 6.99 1.91 -10.21
CA GLN A 47 6.07 0.93 -10.77
C GLN A 47 6.39 -0.44 -10.19
N LEU A 48 5.38 -1.16 -9.69
CA LEU A 48 5.61 -2.45 -9.03
C LEU A 48 6.23 -3.48 -9.97
N SER A 49 5.82 -3.52 -11.24
CA SER A 49 6.38 -4.46 -12.24
C SER A 49 7.88 -4.28 -12.48
N ASP A 50 8.42 -3.08 -12.26
CA ASP A 50 9.85 -2.78 -12.44
C ASP A 50 10.70 -3.34 -11.29
N LEU A 51 10.06 -3.76 -10.19
CA LEU A 51 10.70 -4.34 -9.02
C LEU A 51 10.75 -5.88 -9.06
N LYS A 52 10.23 -6.52 -10.11
CA LYS A 52 10.31 -7.99 -10.27
C LYS A 52 11.78 -8.45 -10.18
N GLY A 53 11.99 -9.55 -9.51
CA GLY A 53 13.31 -10.06 -9.13
C GLY A 53 13.69 -9.77 -7.66
N THR A 54 12.98 -8.83 -7.03
CA THR A 54 13.21 -8.44 -5.63
C THR A 54 11.90 -8.54 -4.85
N PRO A 55 11.88 -9.14 -3.64
CA PRO A 55 10.69 -9.13 -2.80
C PRO A 55 10.32 -7.70 -2.38
N VAL A 56 9.02 -7.44 -2.23
CA VAL A 56 8.48 -6.12 -1.88
C VAL A 56 7.53 -6.23 -0.68
N ILE A 57 7.67 -5.33 0.26
CA ILE A 57 6.70 -5.11 1.34
C ILE A 57 5.99 -3.78 1.11
N LEU A 58 4.65 -3.80 1.15
CA LEU A 58 3.84 -2.59 1.15
C LEU A 58 3.31 -2.36 2.56
N GLU A 59 3.47 -1.13 3.05
CA GLU A 59 2.93 -0.64 4.32
C GLU A 59 1.96 0.50 4.04
N TRP A 60 0.65 0.33 4.22
CA TRP A 60 -0.24 1.47 4.29
C TRP A 60 -0.07 2.16 5.63
N THR A 61 0.23 3.45 5.59
CA THR A 61 0.61 4.23 6.76
C THR A 61 -0.15 5.56 6.85
N ASN A 62 -0.33 6.03 8.08
CA ASN A 62 -0.89 7.35 8.40
C ASN A 62 -0.22 7.85 9.68
N HIS A 63 0.47 8.97 9.61
CA HIS A 63 1.27 9.49 10.72
C HIS A 63 0.45 9.93 11.94
N GLU A 64 -0.82 10.25 11.76
CA GLU A 64 -1.74 10.65 12.83
C GLU A 64 -2.53 9.47 13.41
N CYS A 65 -2.35 8.27 12.84
CA CYS A 65 -2.98 7.07 13.39
C CYS A 65 -2.24 6.61 14.65
N PRO A 66 -2.90 6.50 15.82
CA PRO A 66 -2.23 6.09 17.06
C PRO A 66 -1.64 4.69 17.00
N TYR A 67 -2.21 3.79 16.19
CA TYR A 67 -1.66 2.46 15.95
C TYR A 67 -0.33 2.54 15.20
N VAL A 68 -0.25 3.33 14.13
CA VAL A 68 0.98 3.57 13.39
C VAL A 68 2.00 4.30 14.27
N ALA A 69 1.57 5.38 14.95
CA ALA A 69 2.44 6.16 15.81
C ALA A 69 3.12 5.29 16.88
N ARG A 70 2.42 4.34 17.47
CA ARG A 70 3.01 3.43 18.46
C ARG A 70 4.10 2.56 17.88
N HIS A 71 3.88 1.94 16.70
CA HIS A 71 4.91 1.12 16.05
C HIS A 71 6.19 1.90 15.74
N TYR A 72 6.06 3.19 15.38
CA TYR A 72 7.22 4.06 15.15
C TYR A 72 7.86 4.55 16.46
N ASN A 73 7.06 4.92 17.47
CA ASN A 73 7.56 5.43 18.75
C ASN A 73 8.32 4.35 19.55
N GLU A 74 7.92 3.09 19.43
CA GLU A 74 8.57 1.94 20.09
C GLU A 74 9.65 1.27 19.21
N ASN A 75 10.08 1.92 18.11
CA ASN A 75 11.09 1.42 17.14
C ASN A 75 10.76 0.06 16.51
N ASN A 76 9.53 -0.40 16.56
CA ASN A 76 9.12 -1.66 15.96
C ASN A 76 9.18 -1.58 14.43
N MET A 77 8.56 -0.54 13.83
CA MET A 77 8.54 -0.37 12.38
C MET A 77 9.93 -0.19 11.79
N GLN A 78 10.76 0.66 12.40
CA GLN A 78 12.13 0.91 11.95
C GLN A 78 12.99 -0.36 11.98
N SER A 79 12.80 -1.20 13.01
CA SER A 79 13.53 -2.46 13.13
C SER A 79 13.19 -3.42 11.99
N ILE A 80 11.91 -3.52 11.62
CA ILE A 80 11.46 -4.38 10.52
C ILE A 80 11.92 -3.82 9.17
N GLN A 81 11.82 -2.51 8.96
CA GLN A 81 12.32 -1.85 7.75
C GLN A 81 13.82 -2.08 7.56
N LYS A 82 14.60 -1.98 8.64
CA LYS A 82 16.03 -2.27 8.61
C LYS A 82 16.32 -3.74 8.32
N MET A 83 15.55 -4.66 8.91
CA MET A 83 15.64 -6.10 8.60
C MET A 83 15.37 -6.34 7.12
N ALA A 84 14.29 -5.79 6.55
CA ALA A 84 13.94 -5.88 5.15
C ALA A 84 15.07 -5.37 4.24
N SER A 85 15.61 -4.17 4.52
CA SER A 85 16.71 -3.58 3.77
C SER A 85 17.98 -4.45 3.81
N ASN A 86 18.34 -4.98 4.97
CA ASN A 86 19.51 -5.86 5.11
C ASN A 86 19.35 -7.18 4.34
N ALA A 87 18.12 -7.62 4.15
CA ALA A 87 17.75 -8.82 3.42
C ALA A 87 17.52 -8.59 1.92
N GLY A 88 17.72 -7.36 1.43
CA GLY A 88 17.49 -6.99 0.03
C GLY A 88 16.01 -6.91 -0.35
N VAL A 89 15.12 -6.70 0.62
CA VAL A 89 13.68 -6.52 0.40
C VAL A 89 13.35 -5.05 0.26
N ILE A 90 12.59 -4.67 -0.76
CA ILE A 90 12.12 -3.30 -0.98
C ILE A 90 10.93 -3.02 -0.07
N TRP A 91 11.00 -1.92 0.69
CA TRP A 91 9.90 -1.46 1.52
C TRP A 91 9.26 -0.20 0.95
N LEU A 92 7.97 -0.27 0.65
CA LEU A 92 7.18 0.87 0.15
C LEU A 92 6.16 1.27 1.22
N SER A 93 6.35 2.45 1.84
CA SER A 93 5.33 3.05 2.71
C SER A 93 4.39 3.88 1.85
N ILE A 94 3.06 3.63 1.93
CA ILE A 94 2.04 4.21 1.05
C ILE A 94 1.09 5.08 1.87
N ILE A 95 0.89 6.31 1.45
CA ILE A 95 -0.02 7.27 2.07
C ILE A 95 -1.18 7.52 1.12
N SER A 96 -2.32 6.87 1.38
CA SER A 96 -3.56 7.01 0.60
C SER A 96 -4.57 7.85 1.39
N SER A 97 -4.21 9.10 1.70
CA SER A 97 -5.09 10.04 2.40
C SER A 97 -5.43 11.19 1.47
N THR A 98 -6.71 11.43 1.25
CA THR A 98 -7.23 12.54 0.44
C THR A 98 -6.80 13.89 1.01
N PRO A 99 -6.48 14.89 0.18
CA PRO A 99 -6.19 16.25 0.64
C PRO A 99 -7.28 16.80 1.58
N GLY A 100 -6.86 17.27 2.76
CA GLY A 100 -7.74 17.75 3.81
C GLY A 100 -8.14 16.71 4.86
N ASP A 101 -7.92 15.43 4.60
CA ASP A 101 -8.18 14.36 5.55
C ASP A 101 -7.00 14.03 6.45
N GLN A 102 -7.31 13.33 7.55
CA GLN A 102 -6.32 12.85 8.50
C GLN A 102 -5.25 11.99 7.80
N GLY A 103 -3.99 12.35 8.02
CA GLY A 103 -2.83 11.62 7.48
C GLY A 103 -2.37 12.11 6.12
N HIS A 104 -3.09 13.04 5.45
CA HIS A 104 -2.59 13.68 4.24
C HIS A 104 -1.34 14.51 4.53
N VAL A 105 -0.35 14.41 3.68
CA VAL A 105 0.91 15.17 3.78
C VAL A 105 1.45 15.52 2.40
N SER A 106 2.12 16.66 2.31
CA SER A 106 2.94 16.96 1.13
C SER A 106 4.15 16.02 1.03
N PRO A 107 4.77 15.89 -0.14
CA PRO A 107 6.02 15.13 -0.31
C PRO A 107 7.13 15.55 0.66
N GLU A 108 7.29 16.87 0.89
CA GLU A 108 8.28 17.42 1.81
C GLU A 108 7.99 16.98 3.24
N LYS A 109 6.72 17.05 3.65
CA LYS A 109 6.29 16.61 4.99
C LYS A 109 6.47 15.11 5.18
N ALA A 110 6.22 14.29 4.16
CA ALA A 110 6.49 12.85 4.19
C ALA A 110 7.99 12.57 4.43
N ASN A 111 8.88 13.31 3.76
CA ASN A 111 10.34 13.21 3.96
C ASN A 111 10.77 13.66 5.36
N GLU A 112 10.21 14.75 5.86
CA GLU A 112 10.46 15.25 7.24
C GLU A 112 10.04 14.18 8.28
N LEU A 113 8.85 13.59 8.13
CA LEU A 113 8.34 12.54 9.02
C LEU A 113 9.22 11.27 8.96
N THR A 114 9.67 10.88 7.79
CA THR A 114 10.58 9.74 7.60
C THR A 114 11.88 9.98 8.38
N LYS A 115 12.48 11.17 8.25
CA LYS A 115 13.71 11.54 8.95
C LYS A 115 13.50 11.64 10.47
N SER A 116 12.47 12.34 10.93
CA SER A 116 12.21 12.56 12.36
C SER A 116 11.93 11.29 13.13
N ARG A 117 11.25 10.31 12.48
CA ARG A 117 10.97 8.99 13.03
C ARG A 117 12.12 8.00 12.90
N LYS A 118 13.22 8.38 12.24
CA LYS A 118 14.34 7.49 11.90
C LYS A 118 13.86 6.26 11.10
N ALA A 119 12.82 6.44 10.30
CA ALA A 119 12.29 5.41 9.41
C ALA A 119 13.22 5.21 8.21
N SER A 120 13.22 4.00 7.65
CA SER A 120 14.09 3.62 6.53
C SER A 120 13.37 2.84 5.43
N PRO A 121 12.18 3.27 4.98
CA PRO A 121 11.57 2.66 3.80
C PRO A 121 12.42 2.93 2.57
N SER A 122 12.36 2.06 1.56
CA SER A 122 13.01 2.30 0.26
C SER A 122 12.40 3.52 -0.45
N HIS A 123 11.06 3.63 -0.37
CA HIS A 123 10.30 4.77 -0.89
C HIS A 123 9.07 5.04 -0.02
N VAL A 124 8.68 6.32 0.05
CA VAL A 124 7.36 6.75 0.51
C VAL A 124 6.55 7.15 -0.70
N LEU A 125 5.44 6.49 -0.96
CA LEU A 125 4.56 6.75 -2.10
C LEU A 125 3.40 7.65 -1.67
N ILE A 126 3.10 8.64 -2.49
CA ILE A 126 2.00 9.60 -2.29
C ILE A 126 0.86 9.17 -3.21
N ASP A 127 -0.22 8.67 -2.61
CA ASP A 127 -1.41 8.12 -3.28
C ASP A 127 -2.66 8.92 -2.85
N GLU A 128 -2.66 10.22 -3.14
CA GLU A 128 -3.74 11.15 -2.74
C GLU A 128 -5.10 10.76 -3.34
N SER A 129 -5.11 10.21 -4.56
CA SER A 129 -6.33 9.70 -5.20
C SER A 129 -6.87 8.44 -4.54
N GLY A 130 -6.04 7.72 -3.77
CA GLY A 130 -6.38 6.43 -3.19
C GLY A 130 -6.42 5.29 -4.21
N GLU A 131 -5.98 5.51 -5.46
CA GLU A 131 -6.05 4.51 -6.53
C GLU A 131 -5.30 3.22 -6.17
N VAL A 132 -4.06 3.35 -5.67
CA VAL A 132 -3.25 2.21 -5.24
C VAL A 132 -3.89 1.53 -4.03
N GLY A 133 -4.38 2.32 -3.08
CA GLY A 133 -5.04 1.79 -1.89
C GLY A 133 -6.31 1.00 -2.22
N MET A 134 -7.15 1.52 -3.09
CA MET A 134 -8.37 0.84 -3.54
C MET A 134 -8.05 -0.42 -4.36
N LEU A 135 -7.01 -0.38 -5.21
CA LEU A 135 -6.53 -1.52 -5.98
C LEU A 135 -6.10 -2.70 -5.09
N TYR A 136 -5.48 -2.42 -3.95
CA TYR A 136 -5.06 -3.43 -2.98
C TYR A 136 -6.14 -3.75 -1.93
N GLY A 137 -7.21 -2.99 -1.89
CA GLY A 137 -8.24 -3.12 -0.86
C GLY A 137 -7.71 -2.81 0.53
N ALA A 138 -6.80 -1.85 0.64
CA ALA A 138 -6.25 -1.41 1.91
C ALA A 138 -7.35 -0.74 2.75
N LYS A 139 -7.56 -1.20 3.97
CA LYS A 139 -8.69 -0.76 4.81
C LYS A 139 -8.25 0.02 6.03
N THR A 140 -7.05 -0.26 6.54
CA THR A 140 -6.56 0.29 7.80
C THR A 140 -5.12 0.77 7.67
N THR A 141 -4.67 1.49 8.68
CA THR A 141 -3.25 1.82 8.88
C THR A 141 -2.84 1.42 10.30
N PRO A 142 -1.78 0.54 10.46
CA PRO A 142 -1.05 -0.10 9.38
C PRO A 142 -1.85 -1.22 8.67
N HIS A 143 -1.57 -1.46 7.37
CA HIS A 143 -1.99 -2.64 6.62
C HIS A 143 -0.80 -3.11 5.80
N MET A 144 -0.42 -4.37 5.97
CA MET A 144 0.80 -4.94 5.42
C MET A 144 0.50 -5.90 4.26
N TYR A 145 1.35 -5.85 3.24
CA TYR A 145 1.35 -6.82 2.13
C TYR A 145 2.78 -7.26 1.85
N MET A 146 2.97 -8.55 1.58
CA MET A 146 4.27 -9.10 1.22
C MET A 146 4.17 -9.77 -0.15
N ILE A 147 5.03 -9.35 -1.07
CA ILE A 147 5.09 -9.79 -2.47
C ILE A 147 6.45 -10.42 -2.69
N ASP A 148 6.49 -11.62 -3.25
CA ASP A 148 7.75 -12.31 -3.51
C ASP A 148 8.46 -11.75 -4.77
N ALA A 149 9.69 -12.20 -5.02
CA ALA A 149 10.50 -11.78 -6.16
C ALA A 149 9.88 -12.11 -7.54
N ASN A 150 8.90 -13.01 -7.60
CA ASN A 150 8.18 -13.31 -8.83
C ASN A 150 6.98 -12.36 -9.05
N GLY A 151 6.71 -11.46 -8.08
CA GLY A 151 5.55 -10.56 -8.11
C GLY A 151 4.27 -11.19 -7.58
N ILE A 152 4.36 -12.30 -6.84
CA ILE A 152 3.21 -13.00 -6.29
C ILE A 152 2.90 -12.49 -4.88
N LEU A 153 1.62 -12.15 -4.61
CA LEU A 153 1.16 -11.73 -3.30
C LEU A 153 1.15 -12.93 -2.34
N ARG A 154 1.97 -12.87 -1.29
CA ARG A 154 2.13 -13.97 -0.33
C ARG A 154 1.46 -13.71 1.01
N TYR A 155 1.33 -12.43 1.40
CA TYR A 155 0.68 -12.04 2.65
C TYR A 155 -0.10 -10.76 2.48
N LYS A 156 -1.23 -10.64 3.17
CA LYS A 156 -1.93 -9.38 3.42
C LYS A 156 -2.60 -9.41 4.79
N GLY A 157 -2.50 -8.31 5.54
CA GLY A 157 -3.14 -8.25 6.86
C GLY A 157 -2.47 -7.34 7.86
N ALA A 158 -2.57 -7.71 9.12
CA ALA A 158 -2.02 -7.00 10.26
C ALA A 158 -0.49 -7.04 10.28
N ILE A 159 0.13 -6.10 11.00
CA ILE A 159 1.56 -6.14 11.27
C ILE A 159 1.89 -7.20 12.32
N ASP A 160 0.99 -7.43 13.29
CA ASP A 160 1.16 -8.37 14.39
C ASP A 160 -0.17 -8.95 14.90
N ASP A 161 -0.12 -9.78 15.93
CA ASP A 161 -1.24 -10.50 16.52
C ASP A 161 -1.93 -9.77 17.69
N ILE A 162 -1.51 -8.56 18.06
CA ILE A 162 -2.08 -7.85 19.22
C ILE A 162 -3.54 -7.45 18.96
N GLY A 163 -3.86 -7.00 17.73
CA GLY A 163 -5.21 -6.58 17.39
C GLY A 163 -5.56 -5.15 17.84
N ARG A 164 -6.87 -4.90 18.09
CA ARG A 164 -7.44 -3.57 18.35
C ARG A 164 -7.73 -3.32 19.82
N GLY A 165 -7.99 -2.04 20.12
CA GLY A 165 -8.55 -1.59 21.40
C GLY A 165 -7.55 -1.56 22.53
N MET A 166 -8.05 -1.74 23.76
CA MET A 166 -7.23 -1.67 24.99
C MET A 166 -6.10 -2.68 24.98
N GLN A 167 -6.30 -3.87 24.39
CA GLN A 167 -5.27 -4.88 24.28
C GLN A 167 -4.06 -4.36 23.51
N PHE A 168 -4.27 -3.64 22.39
CA PHE A 168 -3.16 -3.04 21.64
C PHE A 168 -2.30 -2.12 22.49
N PHE A 169 -2.91 -1.24 23.29
CA PHE A 169 -2.18 -0.25 24.09
C PHE A 169 -1.55 -0.85 25.37
N ASN A 170 -2.07 -1.97 25.87
CA ASN A 170 -1.61 -2.60 27.10
C ASN A 170 -0.61 -3.74 26.89
N THR A 171 -0.55 -4.34 25.69
CA THR A 171 0.39 -5.43 25.40
C THR A 171 1.70 -4.85 24.84
N PRO A 172 2.87 -5.14 25.45
CA PRO A 172 4.16 -4.70 24.90
C PRO A 172 4.40 -5.25 23.49
N LEU A 173 4.84 -4.41 22.53
CA LEU A 173 5.06 -4.82 21.14
C LEU A 173 6.11 -5.96 21.01
N ASN A 174 7.07 -6.02 21.93
CA ASN A 174 8.07 -7.11 21.96
C ASN A 174 7.52 -8.47 22.43
N LYS A 175 6.26 -8.54 22.83
CA LYS A 175 5.55 -9.78 23.15
C LYS A 175 4.66 -10.26 22.01
N ALA A 176 4.45 -9.39 20.99
CA ALA A 176 3.65 -9.71 19.83
C ALA A 176 4.38 -10.67 18.88
N ILE A 177 3.63 -11.52 18.22
CA ILE A 177 4.10 -12.21 17.02
C ILE A 177 3.96 -11.24 15.85
N ASN A 178 5.08 -10.72 15.38
CA ASN A 178 5.08 -9.85 14.21
C ASN A 178 5.04 -10.68 12.94
N TYR A 179 3.93 -10.61 12.21
CA TYR A 179 3.69 -11.42 11.01
C TYR A 179 4.63 -11.09 9.85
N VAL A 180 5.15 -9.86 9.77
CA VAL A 180 6.06 -9.45 8.71
C VAL A 180 7.47 -9.96 8.98
N SER A 181 8.03 -9.67 10.16
CA SER A 181 9.41 -10.07 10.49
C SER A 181 9.55 -11.56 10.67
N SER A 182 8.55 -12.25 11.23
CA SER A 182 8.61 -13.71 11.47
C SER A 182 8.61 -14.55 10.19
N GLN A 183 8.18 -13.98 9.07
CA GLN A 183 8.07 -14.66 7.78
C GLN A 183 9.02 -14.10 6.71
N MET A 184 9.94 -13.20 7.10
CA MET A 184 10.86 -12.55 6.17
C MET A 184 11.73 -13.55 5.41
N ASP A 185 12.30 -14.53 6.11
CA ASP A 185 13.18 -15.56 5.49
C ASP A 185 12.38 -16.43 4.50
N GLN A 186 11.15 -16.78 4.81
CA GLN A 186 10.28 -17.55 3.92
C GLN A 186 9.96 -16.75 2.65
N LEU A 187 9.71 -15.44 2.77
CA LEU A 187 9.48 -14.56 1.63
C LEU A 187 10.68 -14.54 0.70
N ILE A 188 11.89 -14.37 1.23
CA ILE A 188 13.15 -14.27 0.47
C ILE A 188 13.48 -15.59 -0.22
N THR A 189 13.31 -16.72 0.47
CA THR A 189 13.60 -18.04 -0.04
C THR A 189 12.49 -18.63 -0.91
N LYS A 190 11.44 -17.84 -1.19
CA LYS A 190 10.26 -18.22 -2.00
C LYS A 190 9.51 -19.45 -1.45
N GLN A 191 9.57 -19.64 -0.14
CA GLN A 191 8.79 -20.66 0.54
C GLN A 191 7.36 -20.19 0.78
N SER A 192 6.45 -21.13 0.98
CA SER A 192 5.09 -20.80 1.42
C SER A 192 5.12 -20.15 2.80
N LEU A 193 4.44 -19.03 2.97
CA LEU A 193 4.33 -18.39 4.28
C LEU A 193 3.43 -19.24 5.19
N ALA A 194 3.81 -19.36 6.45
CA ALA A 194 3.04 -20.09 7.45
C ALA A 194 1.67 -19.43 7.68
N ILE A 195 1.62 -18.09 7.63
CA ILE A 195 0.41 -17.29 7.75
C ILE A 195 0.34 -16.37 6.52
N ASN A 196 -0.65 -16.54 5.66
CA ASN A 196 -0.78 -15.80 4.42
C ASN A 196 -1.82 -14.67 4.46
N SER A 197 -2.71 -14.68 5.45
CA SER A 197 -3.71 -13.63 5.62
C SER A 197 -4.16 -13.50 7.05
N THR A 198 -4.34 -12.25 7.51
CA THR A 198 -4.88 -11.93 8.83
C THR A 198 -5.81 -10.73 8.72
N THR A 199 -6.62 -10.47 9.75
CA THR A 199 -7.45 -9.26 9.81
C THR A 199 -6.58 -8.07 10.20
N ALA A 200 -6.40 -7.13 9.27
CA ALA A 200 -5.71 -5.87 9.57
C ALA A 200 -6.49 -5.04 10.59
N TYR A 201 -5.78 -4.30 11.41
CA TYR A 201 -6.33 -3.41 12.42
C TYR A 201 -5.70 -2.01 12.34
N GLY A 202 -6.36 -1.02 12.92
CA GLY A 202 -5.87 0.36 12.91
C GLY A 202 -6.96 1.38 12.56
N CYS A 203 -6.56 2.58 12.19
CA CYS A 203 -7.46 3.62 11.67
C CYS A 203 -7.84 3.30 10.23
N SER A 204 -9.04 3.67 9.81
CA SER A 204 -9.46 3.53 8.40
C SER A 204 -8.59 4.37 7.49
N VAL A 205 -8.28 3.85 6.29
CA VAL A 205 -7.69 4.64 5.20
C VAL A 205 -8.69 5.72 4.77
N LYS A 206 -8.20 6.91 4.45
CA LYS A 206 -9.03 8.08 4.13
C LYS A 206 -9.17 8.26 2.63
N TYR A 207 -9.99 7.40 2.03
CA TYR A 207 -10.34 7.52 0.61
C TYR A 207 -11.42 8.56 0.40
N ASN A 208 -11.36 9.26 -0.73
CA ASN A 208 -12.53 9.93 -1.29
C ASN A 208 -13.33 8.90 -2.09
N TYR A 209 -14.62 8.78 -1.81
CA TYR A 209 -15.55 7.89 -2.51
C TYR A 209 -16.53 8.67 -3.41
N ASP A 210 -16.31 10.00 -3.56
CA ASP A 210 -17.16 10.89 -4.38
C ASP A 210 -16.80 10.82 -5.88
#